data_a5b12f0f3659905fa30c4d975382da2f
#
_entry.id   a5b12f0f3659905fa30c4d975382da2f
#
_cell.length_a   1.000
_cell.length_b   1.000
_cell.length_c   1.000
_cell.angle_alpha   90.00
_cell.angle_beta   90.00
_cell.angle_gamma   90.00
#
_symmetry.space_group_name_H-M   'P 1'
#
loop_
_entity.id
_entity.type
_entity.pdbx_description
1 polymer ?
#
loop_
_entity_poly.entity_id
_entity_poly.type
_entity_poly.pdbx_seq_one_letter_code
_entity_poly.pdbx_strand_id
1 'polypeptide(L)'
;MRRLAVIAVLLLTLVVAVAQRKVTPVASTDELKPVTKEELKEIRRQEKLKFLRTDSLTLDSLRRGSIERASKRVYRPTLMGVTLGVNFWGPLMRALGQDYGDGDVWAAVNIRNRYIPVAEVGFGQADCSPEDGNFTYKSKLALYGKIGMNYNFLYAKDPKYQLYAGVRFAASKFNYDVTGITVDNGYWGKDPSTFDLRGQSSSAFWGEAVVGIQVELFKNFSMGWSVRYNFPFSVKDSPNSRPYYIPGYGVRDNHCLLYTSDAADE
;
A
#
# COMPACT_ATOMS: atom_id res chain seq x y z
N MET A 1 7.13 -19.02 11.39
CA MET A 1 8.09 -17.90 11.48
C MET A 1 9.45 -18.18 10.84
N ARG A 2 10.11 -19.32 11.03
CA ARG A 2 11.43 -19.63 10.41
C ARG A 2 11.43 -19.62 8.87
N ARG A 3 10.37 -20.03 8.19
CA ARG A 3 10.30 -20.07 6.72
C ARG A 3 10.16 -18.69 6.06
N LEU A 4 9.48 -17.75 6.71
CA LEU A 4 9.35 -16.37 6.24
C LEU A 4 10.66 -15.59 6.36
N ALA A 5 11.44 -15.83 7.43
CA ALA A 5 12.75 -15.22 7.61
C ALA A 5 13.74 -15.67 6.51
N VAL A 6 13.68 -16.93 6.07
CA VAL A 6 14.54 -17.45 5.00
C VAL A 6 14.19 -16.82 3.66
N ILE A 7 12.91 -16.61 3.35
CA ILE A 7 12.47 -15.94 2.11
C ILE A 7 12.88 -14.47 2.10
N ALA A 8 12.77 -13.77 3.23
CA ALA A 8 13.20 -12.38 3.37
C ALA A 8 14.72 -12.23 3.19
N VAL A 9 15.52 -13.15 3.73
CA VAL A 9 16.98 -13.17 3.56
C VAL A 9 17.36 -13.48 2.12
N LEU A 10 16.67 -14.40 1.44
CA LEU A 10 16.88 -14.73 0.03
C LEU A 10 16.55 -13.56 -0.90
N LEU A 11 15.49 -12.80 -0.63
CA LEU A 11 15.16 -11.58 -1.37
C LEU A 11 16.18 -10.47 -1.15
N LEU A 12 16.69 -10.32 0.07
CA LEU A 12 17.72 -9.33 0.39
C LEU A 12 19.05 -9.63 -0.30
N THR A 13 19.44 -10.90 -0.40
CA THR A 13 20.68 -11.32 -1.09
C THR A 13 20.58 -11.14 -2.61
N LEU A 14 19.39 -11.25 -3.19
CA LEU A 14 19.18 -11.00 -4.62
C LEU A 14 19.36 -9.53 -4.99
N VAL A 15 18.96 -8.59 -4.10
CA VAL A 15 19.14 -7.15 -4.32
C VAL A 15 20.60 -6.73 -4.23
N VAL A 16 21.40 -7.37 -3.38
CA VAL A 16 22.83 -7.06 -3.21
C VAL A 16 23.66 -7.57 -4.40
N ALA A 17 23.26 -8.67 -5.05
CA ALA A 17 23.99 -9.24 -6.18
C ALA A 17 23.95 -8.39 -7.47
N VAL A 18 22.99 -7.47 -7.62
CA VAL A 18 22.85 -6.59 -8.79
C VAL A 18 23.75 -5.35 -8.71
N ALA A 19 24.32 -5.04 -7.54
CA ALA A 19 25.07 -3.81 -7.30
C ALA A 19 26.61 -3.94 -7.56
N GLN A 20 27.12 -5.07 -8.01
CA GLN A 20 28.54 -5.23 -8.32
C GLN A 20 28.90 -4.62 -9.67
N ARG A 21 29.32 -3.37 -9.66
CA ARG A 21 29.97 -2.71 -10.81
C ARG A 21 31.31 -3.36 -11.08
N LYS A 22 31.51 -3.92 -12.26
CA LYS A 22 32.82 -4.33 -12.75
C LYS A 22 33.75 -3.13 -12.80
N VAL A 23 34.77 -3.14 -11.94
CA VAL A 23 35.90 -2.21 -12.04
C VAL A 23 36.85 -2.76 -13.09
N THR A 24 37.00 -2.04 -14.20
CA THR A 24 38.04 -2.33 -15.20
C THR A 24 39.39 -1.95 -14.64
N PRO A 25 40.42 -2.82 -14.71
CA PRO A 25 41.76 -2.46 -14.25
C PRO A 25 42.37 -1.40 -15.19
N VAL A 26 43.01 -0.40 -14.57
CA VAL A 26 43.75 0.65 -15.26
C VAL A 26 44.93 0.01 -15.96
N ALA A 27 45.05 0.23 -17.27
CA ALA A 27 46.20 -0.23 -18.06
C ALA A 27 47.48 0.45 -17.61
N SER A 28 48.55 -0.32 -17.66
CA SER A 28 49.91 -0.01 -17.26
C SER A 28 50.46 1.30 -17.83
N THR A 29 51.27 1.95 -16.98
CA THR A 29 52.01 3.17 -17.23
C THR A 29 53.05 2.92 -18.36
N ASP A 30 52.75 3.42 -19.57
CA ASP A 30 53.78 3.56 -20.59
C ASP A 30 54.53 4.87 -20.42
N GLU A 31 55.83 4.80 -20.65
CA GLU A 31 56.85 5.81 -20.43
C GLU A 31 56.47 7.20 -20.97
N LEU A 32 56.43 8.18 -20.07
CA LEU A 32 56.22 9.59 -20.38
C LEU A 32 57.44 10.18 -21.11
N LYS A 33 57.35 10.31 -22.44
CA LYS A 33 58.26 11.20 -23.20
C LYS A 33 57.94 12.66 -22.88
N PRO A 34 58.94 13.52 -22.68
CA PRO A 34 58.72 14.95 -22.41
C PRO A 34 58.04 15.62 -23.58
N VAL A 35 56.80 16.10 -23.36
CA VAL A 35 55.95 16.77 -24.37
C VAL A 35 56.48 18.16 -24.64
N THR A 36 56.69 18.52 -25.89
CA THR A 36 57.16 19.84 -26.35
C THR A 36 56.08 20.91 -26.07
N LYS A 37 56.52 22.18 -25.86
CA LYS A 37 55.57 23.30 -25.59
C LYS A 37 54.52 23.52 -26.67
N GLU A 38 54.80 23.12 -27.90
CA GLU A 38 53.85 23.22 -29.02
C GLU A 38 52.79 22.12 -29.00
N GLU A 39 53.17 20.89 -28.72
CA GLU A 39 52.29 19.76 -28.52
C GLU A 39 51.31 20.00 -27.34
N LEU A 40 51.82 20.65 -26.30
CA LEU A 40 50.95 20.99 -25.13
C LEU A 40 49.89 22.05 -25.51
N LYS A 41 50.19 22.99 -26.44
CA LYS A 41 49.24 23.96 -26.95
C LYS A 41 48.19 23.28 -27.85
N GLU A 42 48.59 22.31 -28.66
CA GLU A 42 47.71 21.58 -29.52
C GLU A 42 46.74 20.66 -28.70
N ILE A 43 47.26 19.96 -27.71
CA ILE A 43 46.47 19.17 -26.78
C ILE A 43 45.40 20.01 -26.07
N ARG A 44 45.79 21.18 -25.54
CA ARG A 44 44.85 22.13 -24.92
C ARG A 44 43.78 22.65 -25.89
N ARG A 45 44.18 22.88 -27.15
CA ARG A 45 43.25 23.32 -28.20
C ARG A 45 42.27 22.21 -28.55
N GLN A 46 42.72 20.97 -28.65
CA GLN A 46 41.89 19.83 -28.91
C GLN A 46 40.95 19.48 -27.75
N GLU A 47 41.44 19.57 -26.49
CA GLU A 47 40.59 19.42 -25.32
C GLU A 47 39.49 20.47 -25.25
N LYS A 48 39.83 21.74 -25.55
CA LYS A 48 38.83 22.82 -25.62
C LYS A 48 37.80 22.61 -26.71
N LEU A 49 38.21 22.09 -27.87
CA LEU A 49 37.29 21.74 -28.98
C LEU A 49 36.42 20.53 -28.62
N LYS A 50 37.00 19.52 -27.98
CA LYS A 50 36.24 18.36 -27.45
C LYS A 50 35.22 18.80 -26.41
N PHE A 51 35.62 19.68 -25.49
CA PHE A 51 34.73 20.22 -24.46
C PHE A 51 33.55 20.98 -25.10
N LEU A 52 33.81 21.90 -26.01
CA LEU A 52 32.76 22.63 -26.73
C LEU A 52 31.84 21.75 -27.57
N ARG A 53 32.39 20.69 -28.17
CA ARG A 53 31.60 19.70 -28.93
C ARG A 53 30.76 18.81 -27.97
N THR A 54 31.27 18.45 -26.80
CA THR A 54 30.56 17.68 -25.80
C THR A 54 29.41 18.50 -25.21
N ASP A 55 29.65 19.80 -24.92
CA ASP A 55 28.60 20.67 -24.42
C ASP A 55 27.47 20.88 -25.46
N SER A 56 27.80 21.05 -26.76
CA SER A 56 26.80 21.15 -27.80
C SER A 56 26.00 19.85 -27.96
N LEU A 57 26.65 18.69 -27.89
CA LEU A 57 25.99 17.37 -27.95
C LEU A 57 25.11 17.12 -26.73
N THR A 58 25.56 17.53 -25.53
CA THR A 58 24.74 17.41 -24.32
C THR A 58 23.53 18.34 -24.35
N LEU A 59 23.70 19.57 -24.79
CA LEU A 59 22.59 20.51 -24.98
C LEU A 59 21.60 20.03 -26.05
N ASP A 60 22.07 19.49 -27.18
CA ASP A 60 21.20 18.89 -28.19
C ASP A 60 20.45 17.62 -27.67
N SER A 61 21.12 16.78 -26.89
CA SER A 61 20.49 15.62 -26.29
C SER A 61 19.43 16.01 -25.26
N LEU A 62 19.70 17.02 -24.43
CA LEU A 62 18.74 17.59 -23.50
C LEU A 62 17.55 18.24 -24.20
N ARG A 63 17.82 19.01 -25.30
CA ARG A 63 16.79 19.63 -26.11
C ARG A 63 15.92 18.58 -26.81
N ARG A 64 16.52 17.57 -27.45
CA ARG A 64 15.78 16.43 -28.04
C ARG A 64 14.97 15.68 -27.00
N GLY A 65 15.52 15.39 -25.84
CA GLY A 65 14.80 14.75 -24.73
C GLY A 65 13.68 15.62 -24.16
N SER A 66 13.78 16.94 -24.21
CA SER A 66 12.70 17.85 -23.81
C SER A 66 11.60 17.93 -24.86
N ILE A 67 11.98 17.97 -26.16
CA ILE A 67 11.04 17.95 -27.29
C ILE A 67 10.31 16.61 -27.35
N GLU A 68 11.02 15.49 -27.17
CA GLU A 68 10.42 14.17 -27.14
C GLU A 68 9.46 13.97 -25.93
N ARG A 69 9.82 14.52 -24.76
CA ARG A 69 8.91 14.58 -23.61
C ARG A 69 7.72 15.49 -23.85
N ALA A 70 7.89 16.59 -24.56
CA ALA A 70 6.80 17.50 -24.92
C ALA A 70 5.87 16.89 -25.99
N SER A 71 6.43 16.17 -26.98
CA SER A 71 5.64 15.47 -28.01
C SER A 71 4.91 14.23 -27.47
N LYS A 72 5.45 13.60 -26.44
CA LYS A 72 4.81 12.50 -25.69
C LYS A 72 3.80 12.98 -24.65
N ARG A 73 3.44 14.25 -24.60
CA ARG A 73 2.26 14.71 -23.84
C ARG A 73 1.00 14.18 -24.53
N VAL A 74 0.72 12.91 -24.26
CA VAL A 74 -0.54 12.30 -24.67
C VAL A 74 -1.66 13.12 -24.04
N TYR A 75 -2.48 13.75 -24.92
CA TYR A 75 -3.72 14.41 -24.46
C TYR A 75 -4.59 13.33 -23.82
N ARG A 76 -4.73 13.40 -22.51
CA ARG A 76 -5.60 12.47 -21.76
C ARG A 76 -6.93 13.16 -21.51
N PRO A 77 -8.05 12.53 -21.83
CA PRO A 77 -9.36 13.07 -21.50
C PRO A 77 -9.46 13.28 -19.99
N THR A 78 -10.27 14.25 -19.57
CA THR A 78 -10.44 14.55 -18.15
C THR A 78 -11.00 13.36 -17.38
N LEU A 79 -11.95 12.66 -17.96
CA LEU A 79 -12.50 11.41 -17.46
C LEU A 79 -11.96 10.26 -18.32
N MET A 80 -11.21 9.34 -17.73
CA MET A 80 -10.65 8.20 -18.45
C MET A 80 -11.52 6.96 -18.32
N GLY A 81 -12.23 6.79 -17.21
CA GLY A 81 -13.09 5.64 -16.98
C GLY A 81 -13.53 5.54 -15.54
N VAL A 82 -14.39 4.57 -15.30
CA VAL A 82 -14.84 4.16 -13.97
C VAL A 82 -14.42 2.72 -13.77
N THR A 83 -13.76 2.45 -12.67
CA THR A 83 -13.30 1.10 -12.29
C THR A 83 -14.16 0.61 -11.14
N LEU A 84 -14.67 -0.60 -11.25
CA LEU A 84 -15.37 -1.30 -10.18
C LEU A 84 -14.50 -2.47 -9.72
N GLY A 85 -14.38 -2.66 -8.43
CA GLY A 85 -13.58 -3.75 -7.90
C GLY A 85 -14.16 -4.38 -6.65
N VAL A 86 -13.70 -5.58 -6.39
CA VAL A 86 -14.11 -6.38 -5.23
C VAL A 86 -12.86 -6.82 -4.48
N ASN A 87 -12.86 -6.61 -3.18
CA ASN A 87 -11.87 -7.17 -2.28
C ASN A 87 -12.39 -8.50 -1.72
N PHE A 88 -11.78 -9.58 -2.15
CA PHE A 88 -12.18 -10.94 -1.75
C PHE A 88 -11.21 -11.59 -0.76
N TRP A 89 -10.15 -10.91 -0.36
CA TRP A 89 -9.13 -11.49 0.51
C TRP A 89 -9.67 -11.84 1.88
N GLY A 90 -10.41 -10.94 2.51
CA GLY A 90 -11.02 -11.19 3.82
C GLY A 90 -12.00 -12.36 3.84
N PRO A 91 -13.00 -12.43 2.94
CA PRO A 91 -13.88 -13.59 2.82
C PRO A 91 -13.13 -14.90 2.54
N LEU A 92 -12.10 -14.87 1.71
CA LEU A 92 -11.27 -16.03 1.43
C LEU A 92 -10.53 -16.53 2.67
N MET A 93 -9.90 -15.64 3.43
CA MET A 93 -9.19 -15.99 4.65
C MET A 93 -10.12 -16.53 5.73
N ARG A 94 -11.36 -15.99 5.81
CA ARG A 94 -12.38 -16.53 6.69
C ARG A 94 -12.82 -17.94 6.29
N ALA A 95 -12.97 -18.21 5.01
CA ALA A 95 -13.26 -19.56 4.51
C ALA A 95 -12.13 -20.56 4.84
N LEU A 96 -10.89 -20.07 5.01
CA LEU A 96 -9.72 -20.83 5.41
C LEU A 96 -9.59 -20.98 6.94
N GLY A 97 -10.57 -20.49 7.72
CA GLY A 97 -10.62 -20.67 9.18
C GLY A 97 -10.12 -19.48 10.00
N GLN A 98 -10.09 -18.27 9.43
CA GLN A 98 -9.79 -17.07 10.19
C GLN A 98 -11.02 -16.59 10.98
N ASP A 99 -10.80 -16.12 12.21
CA ASP A 99 -11.85 -15.62 13.12
C ASP A 99 -12.46 -14.29 12.66
N TYR A 100 -11.76 -13.59 11.79
CA TYR A 100 -12.15 -12.29 11.22
C TYR A 100 -12.45 -12.43 9.74
N GLY A 101 -13.40 -11.65 9.24
CA GLY A 101 -13.68 -11.58 7.83
C GLY A 101 -14.34 -10.26 7.48
N ASP A 102 -13.76 -9.57 6.52
CA ASP A 102 -14.30 -8.38 5.92
C ASP A 102 -14.20 -8.50 4.40
N GLY A 103 -15.18 -7.93 3.70
CA GLY A 103 -15.19 -7.86 2.26
C GLY A 103 -15.80 -6.56 1.82
N ASP A 104 -15.28 -6.00 0.74
CA ASP A 104 -15.80 -4.75 0.21
C ASP A 104 -15.88 -4.75 -1.32
N VAL A 105 -16.76 -3.89 -1.80
CA VAL A 105 -16.89 -3.50 -3.20
C VAL A 105 -16.53 -2.03 -3.27
N TRP A 106 -15.74 -1.66 -4.24
CA TRP A 106 -15.32 -0.29 -4.42
C TRP A 106 -15.54 0.20 -5.85
N ALA A 107 -15.75 1.49 -5.98
CA ALA A 107 -15.86 2.20 -7.23
C ALA A 107 -14.83 3.34 -7.25
N ALA A 108 -14.13 3.46 -8.35
CA ALA A 108 -13.14 4.51 -8.55
C ALA A 108 -13.33 5.22 -9.87
N VAL A 109 -13.13 6.53 -9.89
CA VAL A 109 -13.22 7.36 -11.09
C VAL A 109 -11.82 7.85 -11.46
N ASN A 110 -11.35 7.49 -12.64
CA ASN A 110 -10.01 7.88 -13.09
C ASN A 110 -10.04 9.26 -13.77
N ILE A 111 -9.45 10.27 -13.13
CA ILE A 111 -9.35 11.64 -13.64
C ILE A 111 -7.93 11.89 -14.12
N ARG A 112 -7.76 12.05 -15.44
CA ARG A 112 -6.46 12.32 -16.12
C ARG A 112 -5.35 11.31 -15.76
N ASN A 113 -5.71 10.09 -15.36
CA ASN A 113 -4.78 9.09 -14.86
C ASN A 113 -3.96 9.53 -13.62
N ARG A 114 -4.34 10.61 -12.98
CA ARG A 114 -3.59 11.21 -11.87
C ARG A 114 -4.35 11.17 -10.56
N TYR A 115 -5.60 11.59 -10.56
CA TYR A 115 -6.46 11.64 -9.37
C TYR A 115 -7.55 10.59 -9.52
N ILE A 116 -7.70 9.77 -8.49
CA ILE A 116 -8.63 8.65 -8.50
C ILE A 116 -9.45 8.72 -7.20
N PRO A 117 -10.56 9.49 -7.19
CA PRO A 117 -11.53 9.39 -6.10
C PRO A 117 -12.11 7.98 -6.05
N VAL A 118 -12.24 7.46 -4.81
CA VAL A 118 -12.67 6.10 -4.52
C VAL A 118 -13.77 6.13 -3.46
N ALA A 119 -14.79 5.33 -3.66
CA ALA A 119 -15.82 5.04 -2.68
C ALA A 119 -15.90 3.52 -2.48
N GLU A 120 -15.98 3.09 -1.23
CA GLU A 120 -16.04 1.67 -0.86
C GLU A 120 -17.21 1.44 0.09
N VAL A 121 -17.88 0.31 -0.09
CA VAL A 121 -18.89 -0.21 0.84
C VAL A 121 -18.56 -1.66 1.10
N GLY A 122 -18.49 -2.01 2.36
CA GLY A 122 -18.13 -3.36 2.76
C GLY A 122 -18.90 -3.83 3.97
N PHE A 123 -18.70 -5.09 4.29
CA PHE A 123 -19.22 -5.74 5.49
C PHE A 123 -18.10 -6.47 6.20
N GLY A 124 -18.22 -6.50 7.52
CA GLY A 124 -17.26 -7.21 8.37
C GLY A 124 -17.98 -7.91 9.51
N GLN A 125 -17.40 -9.02 9.94
CA GLN A 125 -17.82 -9.75 11.13
C GLN A 125 -16.63 -10.40 11.80
N ALA A 126 -16.76 -10.66 13.11
CA ALA A 126 -15.74 -11.34 13.90
C ALA A 126 -16.39 -12.35 14.85
N ASP A 127 -15.73 -13.48 15.07
CA ASP A 127 -16.08 -14.49 16.05
C ASP A 127 -14.77 -15.02 16.62
N CYS A 128 -14.27 -14.42 17.70
CA CYS A 128 -12.96 -14.70 18.23
C CYS A 128 -12.94 -14.83 19.76
N SER A 129 -12.06 -15.68 20.24
CA SER A 129 -11.73 -15.81 21.66
C SER A 129 -10.23 -15.52 21.79
N PRO A 130 -9.84 -14.29 22.17
CA PRO A 130 -8.43 -13.94 22.33
C PRO A 130 -7.74 -14.86 23.34
N GLU A 131 -6.53 -15.35 23.02
CA GLU A 131 -5.76 -16.24 23.88
C GLU A 131 -5.42 -15.59 25.23
N ASP A 132 -5.23 -14.28 25.25
CA ASP A 132 -4.94 -13.47 26.44
C ASP A 132 -6.20 -12.98 27.17
N GLY A 133 -7.40 -13.31 26.67
CA GLY A 133 -8.67 -12.81 27.18
C GLY A 133 -9.59 -13.90 27.72
N ASN A 134 -10.15 -13.68 28.92
CA ASN A 134 -11.17 -14.54 29.51
C ASN A 134 -12.58 -14.21 28.95
N PHE A 135 -12.72 -14.06 27.62
CA PHE A 135 -14.01 -13.75 26.99
C PHE A 135 -14.05 -14.19 25.53
N THR A 136 -15.25 -14.40 25.03
CA THR A 136 -15.52 -14.60 23.61
C THR A 136 -16.18 -13.34 23.03
N TYR A 137 -15.60 -12.80 21.96
CA TYR A 137 -16.12 -11.64 21.26
C TYR A 137 -16.81 -12.06 19.96
N LYS A 138 -18.04 -11.62 19.77
CA LYS A 138 -18.82 -11.88 18.56
C LYS A 138 -19.43 -10.61 18.01
N SER A 139 -18.94 -10.16 16.86
CA SER A 139 -19.54 -9.08 16.10
C SER A 139 -20.47 -9.66 15.03
N LYS A 140 -21.73 -9.20 15.02
CA LYS A 140 -22.66 -9.52 13.94
C LYS A 140 -22.17 -8.87 12.65
N LEU A 141 -22.65 -9.38 11.52
CA LEU A 141 -22.39 -8.77 10.22
C LEU A 141 -22.78 -7.29 10.27
N ALA A 142 -21.83 -6.42 10.05
CA ALA A 142 -22.02 -4.98 10.07
C ALA A 142 -21.43 -4.32 8.83
N LEU A 143 -22.09 -3.28 8.36
CA LEU A 143 -21.68 -2.51 7.20
C LEU A 143 -20.70 -1.42 7.61
N TYR A 144 -19.78 -1.12 6.70
CA TYR A 144 -18.91 0.05 6.75
C TYR A 144 -18.84 0.74 5.40
N GLY A 145 -18.56 2.02 5.42
CA GLY A 145 -18.37 2.82 4.21
C GLY A 145 -17.06 3.58 4.28
N LYS A 146 -16.40 3.72 3.15
CA LYS A 146 -15.14 4.48 3.02
C LYS A 146 -15.20 5.38 1.79
N ILE A 147 -14.67 6.59 1.92
CA ILE A 147 -14.50 7.53 0.81
C ILE A 147 -13.10 8.11 0.85
N GLY A 148 -12.52 8.35 -0.29
CA GLY A 148 -11.18 8.89 -0.33
C GLY A 148 -10.69 9.22 -1.72
N MET A 149 -9.40 9.48 -1.82
CA MET A 149 -8.76 9.80 -3.08
C MET A 149 -7.36 9.20 -3.13
N ASN A 150 -7.05 8.56 -4.26
CA ASN A 150 -5.73 8.07 -4.57
C ASN A 150 -5.04 9.02 -5.58
N TYR A 151 -3.73 9.14 -5.47
CA TYR A 151 -2.87 9.84 -6.41
C TYR A 151 -1.97 8.82 -7.11
N ASN A 152 -2.05 8.76 -8.43
CA ASN A 152 -1.22 7.86 -9.24
C ASN A 152 0.12 8.51 -9.57
N PHE A 153 1.22 7.96 -9.08
CA PHE A 153 2.59 8.43 -9.37
C PHE A 153 3.02 8.14 -10.80
N LEU A 154 2.43 7.10 -11.42
CA LEU A 154 2.73 6.72 -12.80
C LEU A 154 1.81 7.40 -13.82
N TYR A 155 1.17 8.51 -13.46
CA TYR A 155 0.20 9.21 -14.29
C TYR A 155 0.72 9.57 -15.70
N ALA A 156 2.04 9.77 -15.87
CA ALA A 156 2.67 10.09 -17.14
C ALA A 156 3.04 8.86 -17.99
N LYS A 157 2.99 7.66 -17.40
CA LYS A 157 3.31 6.39 -18.06
C LYS A 157 2.06 5.71 -18.64
N ASP A 158 2.22 4.47 -19.08
CA ASP A 158 1.12 3.65 -19.59
C ASP A 158 0.01 3.51 -18.52
N PRO A 159 -1.27 3.79 -18.86
CA PRO A 159 -2.38 3.64 -17.93
C PRO A 159 -2.57 2.23 -17.37
N LYS A 160 -2.03 1.20 -18.05
CA LYS A 160 -2.08 -0.19 -17.59
C LYS A 160 -1.38 -0.44 -16.26
N TYR A 161 -0.47 0.44 -15.87
CA TYR A 161 0.30 0.33 -14.64
C TYR A 161 0.01 1.53 -13.76
N GLN A 162 -0.50 1.28 -12.57
CA GLN A 162 -0.77 2.32 -11.59
C GLN A 162 0.02 2.01 -10.32
N LEU A 163 0.76 2.99 -9.84
CA LEU A 163 1.34 3.02 -8.51
C LEU A 163 0.71 4.21 -7.80
N TYR A 164 -0.06 3.96 -6.78
CA TYR A 164 -0.83 5.00 -6.13
C TYR A 164 -0.60 5.04 -4.62
N ALA A 165 -0.74 6.22 -4.06
CA ALA A 165 -0.95 6.43 -2.65
C ALA A 165 -2.18 7.31 -2.45
N GLY A 166 -2.88 7.09 -1.35
CA GLY A 166 -4.11 7.81 -1.07
C GLY A 166 -4.47 7.83 0.39
N VAL A 167 -5.52 8.59 0.66
CA VAL A 167 -6.13 8.69 1.98
C VAL A 167 -7.62 8.40 1.87
N ARG A 168 -8.16 7.76 2.89
CA ARG A 168 -9.58 7.42 2.98
C ARG A 168 -10.11 7.78 4.35
N PHE A 169 -11.36 8.16 4.40
CA PHE A 169 -12.13 8.32 5.63
C PHE A 169 -13.19 7.24 5.66
N ALA A 170 -13.33 6.61 6.79
CA ALA A 170 -14.17 5.45 6.95
C ALA A 170 -15.04 5.56 8.20
N ALA A 171 -16.22 4.99 8.13
CA ALA A 171 -17.17 4.93 9.23
C ALA A 171 -17.89 3.59 9.26
N SER A 172 -18.18 3.11 10.46
CA SER A 172 -18.97 1.91 10.71
C SER A 172 -19.84 2.07 11.94
N LYS A 173 -21.02 1.45 11.90
CA LYS A 173 -21.89 1.25 13.04
C LYS A 173 -22.22 -0.22 13.18
N PHE A 174 -21.97 -0.79 14.33
CA PHE A 174 -22.06 -2.24 14.53
C PHE A 174 -22.53 -2.59 15.92
N ASN A 175 -23.05 -3.82 16.02
CA ASN A 175 -23.43 -4.42 17.30
C ASN A 175 -22.55 -5.63 17.58
N TYR A 176 -22.25 -5.86 18.84
CA TYR A 176 -21.41 -6.96 19.28
C TYR A 176 -21.88 -7.53 20.61
N ASP A 177 -21.50 -8.75 20.86
CA ASP A 177 -21.72 -9.47 22.08
C ASP A 177 -20.36 -9.88 22.67
N VAL A 178 -20.22 -9.74 23.98
CA VAL A 178 -19.08 -10.26 24.74
C VAL A 178 -19.60 -11.26 25.74
N THR A 179 -19.20 -12.51 25.61
CA THR A 179 -19.71 -13.61 26.40
C THR A 179 -18.59 -14.34 27.12
N GLY A 180 -18.93 -15.02 28.20
CA GLY A 180 -17.98 -15.85 28.94
C GLY A 180 -16.95 -15.04 29.75
N ILE A 181 -17.26 -13.80 30.10
CA ILE A 181 -16.35 -12.96 30.90
C ILE A 181 -16.23 -13.60 32.28
N THR A 182 -15.07 -14.17 32.59
CA THR A 182 -14.82 -14.83 33.90
C THR A 182 -13.97 -13.91 34.75
N VAL A 183 -14.51 -13.54 35.90
CA VAL A 183 -13.80 -12.79 36.95
C VAL A 183 -13.47 -13.74 38.10
N ASP A 184 -12.19 -13.98 38.29
CA ASP A 184 -11.69 -14.75 39.42
C ASP A 184 -11.54 -13.82 40.63
N ASN A 185 -12.38 -14.02 41.61
CA ASN A 185 -12.35 -13.29 42.90
C ASN A 185 -11.48 -14.01 43.95
N GLY A 186 -10.37 -14.62 43.52
CA GLY A 186 -9.51 -15.50 44.36
C GLY A 186 -9.09 -14.96 45.74
N TYR A 187 -9.22 -13.67 45.98
CA TYR A 187 -8.94 -13.06 47.30
C TYR A 187 -10.03 -13.31 48.35
N TRP A 188 -11.27 -13.57 47.93
CA TRP A 188 -12.41 -13.75 48.86
C TRP A 188 -13.00 -15.14 48.87
N GLY A 189 -12.35 -16.14 48.27
CA GLY A 189 -12.77 -17.53 48.32
C GLY A 189 -14.16 -17.83 47.72
N LYS A 190 -14.63 -16.99 46.81
CA LYS A 190 -15.85 -17.21 46.02
C LYS A 190 -15.51 -17.83 44.68
N ASP A 191 -16.39 -18.71 44.22
CA ASP A 191 -16.29 -19.32 42.90
C ASP A 191 -16.20 -18.22 41.81
N PRO A 192 -15.47 -18.45 40.71
CA PRO A 192 -15.36 -17.52 39.60
C PRO A 192 -16.76 -17.17 39.06
N SER A 193 -17.03 -15.87 38.90
CA SER A 193 -18.30 -15.39 38.37
C SER A 193 -18.19 -15.20 36.89
N THR A 194 -19.10 -15.81 36.11
CA THR A 194 -19.18 -15.63 34.65
C THR A 194 -20.40 -14.78 34.32
N PHE A 195 -20.22 -13.78 33.44
CA PHE A 195 -21.31 -12.94 32.97
C PHE A 195 -21.16 -12.61 31.48
N ASP A 196 -22.30 -12.28 30.86
CA ASP A 196 -22.40 -11.98 29.45
C ASP A 196 -22.86 -10.52 29.25
N LEU A 197 -22.25 -9.83 28.30
CA LEU A 197 -22.66 -8.51 27.83
C LEU A 197 -23.15 -8.65 26.40
N ARG A 198 -24.47 -8.69 26.21
CA ARG A 198 -25.09 -8.85 24.89
C ARG A 198 -25.71 -7.57 24.38
N GLY A 199 -25.81 -7.42 23.03
CA GLY A 199 -26.48 -6.31 22.37
C GLY A 199 -25.77 -4.97 22.54
N GLN A 200 -24.46 -4.97 22.74
CA GLN A 200 -23.68 -3.74 22.82
C GLN A 200 -23.61 -3.09 21.44
N SER A 201 -23.74 -1.75 21.40
CA SER A 201 -23.69 -0.95 20.14
C SER A 201 -22.53 0.01 20.17
N SER A 202 -21.79 0.07 19.07
CA SER A 202 -20.67 0.98 18.91
C SER A 202 -20.68 1.62 17.53
N SER A 203 -20.00 2.75 17.40
CA SER A 203 -19.71 3.37 16.11
C SER A 203 -18.27 3.86 16.09
N ALA A 204 -17.65 3.70 14.96
CA ALA A 204 -16.26 4.10 14.76
C ALA A 204 -16.11 4.98 13.53
N PHE A 205 -15.20 5.95 13.63
CA PHE A 205 -14.74 6.78 12.53
C PHE A 205 -13.21 6.79 12.52
N TRP A 206 -12.62 6.50 11.37
CA TRP A 206 -11.16 6.38 11.23
C TRP A 206 -10.66 6.89 9.89
N GLY A 207 -9.36 7.10 9.80
CA GLY A 207 -8.65 7.39 8.57
C GLY A 207 -7.82 6.20 8.13
N GLU A 208 -7.59 6.10 6.83
CA GLU A 208 -6.69 5.12 6.24
C GLU A 208 -5.69 5.81 5.33
N ALA A 209 -4.42 5.47 5.46
CA ALA A 209 -3.41 5.73 4.46
C ALA A 209 -3.22 4.46 3.63
N VAL A 210 -3.25 4.61 2.32
CA VAL A 210 -3.21 3.48 1.38
C VAL A 210 -2.08 3.67 0.39
N VAL A 211 -1.32 2.62 0.15
CA VAL A 211 -0.33 2.55 -0.94
C VAL A 211 -0.57 1.25 -1.70
N GLY A 212 -0.64 1.32 -3.02
CA GLY A 212 -0.91 0.14 -3.81
C GLY A 212 -0.40 0.22 -5.24
N ILE A 213 -0.39 -0.94 -5.85
CA ILE A 213 -0.09 -1.15 -7.26
C ILE A 213 -1.28 -1.83 -7.92
N GLN A 214 -1.59 -1.42 -9.15
CA GLN A 214 -2.60 -2.04 -9.97
C GLN A 214 -2.03 -2.26 -11.38
N VAL A 215 -2.32 -3.42 -11.96
CA VAL A 215 -1.85 -3.82 -13.27
C VAL A 215 -3.02 -4.38 -14.08
N GLU A 216 -3.23 -3.84 -15.27
CA GLU A 216 -4.17 -4.39 -16.23
C GLU A 216 -3.58 -5.68 -16.84
N LEU A 217 -4.22 -6.81 -16.58
CA LEU A 217 -3.80 -8.13 -17.09
C LEU A 217 -4.41 -8.42 -18.46
N PHE A 218 -5.69 -8.11 -18.61
CA PHE A 218 -6.43 -8.26 -19.86
C PHE A 218 -7.20 -6.96 -20.13
N LYS A 219 -7.74 -6.84 -21.32
CA LYS A 219 -8.60 -5.71 -21.66
C LYS A 219 -9.75 -5.64 -20.67
N ASN A 220 -9.84 -4.52 -19.96
CA ASN A 220 -10.85 -4.23 -18.94
C ASN A 220 -10.74 -5.06 -17.63
N PHE A 221 -9.71 -5.88 -17.45
CA PHE A 221 -9.50 -6.61 -16.20
C PHE A 221 -8.16 -6.25 -15.58
N SER A 222 -8.21 -5.74 -14.37
CA SER A 222 -7.04 -5.34 -13.60
C SER A 222 -6.96 -6.12 -12.29
N MET A 223 -5.74 -6.41 -11.88
CA MET A 223 -5.44 -6.96 -10.56
C MET A 223 -4.52 -6.00 -9.82
N GLY A 224 -4.79 -5.81 -8.55
CA GLY A 224 -4.02 -4.91 -7.72
C GLY A 224 -3.72 -5.50 -6.34
N TRP A 225 -2.81 -4.82 -5.69
CA TRP A 225 -2.39 -5.12 -4.35
C TRP A 225 -2.15 -3.83 -3.59
N SER A 226 -2.69 -3.72 -2.37
CA SER A 226 -2.56 -2.53 -1.56
C SER A 226 -2.21 -2.84 -0.12
N VAL A 227 -1.47 -1.94 0.50
CA VAL A 227 -1.20 -1.91 1.93
C VAL A 227 -1.94 -0.73 2.52
N ARG A 228 -2.67 -0.98 3.60
CA ARG A 228 -3.47 0.03 4.29
C ARG A 228 -2.98 0.18 5.73
N TYR A 229 -2.84 1.41 6.16
CA TYR A 229 -2.56 1.75 7.54
C TYR A 229 -3.73 2.53 8.12
N ASN A 230 -4.34 2.00 9.17
CA ASN A 230 -5.54 2.53 9.79
C ASN A 230 -5.19 3.31 11.05
N PHE A 231 -5.79 4.48 11.22
CA PHE A 231 -5.66 5.30 12.42
C PHE A 231 -7.03 5.77 12.91
N PRO A 232 -7.39 5.46 14.19
CA PRO A 232 -8.70 5.78 14.71
C PRO A 232 -8.78 7.28 15.03
N PHE A 233 -9.87 7.93 14.62
CA PHE A 233 -10.18 9.30 15.05
C PHE A 233 -11.14 9.30 16.25
N SER A 234 -12.20 8.51 16.16
CA SER A 234 -13.21 8.43 17.19
C SER A 234 -13.86 7.06 17.21
N VAL A 235 -13.89 6.45 18.36
CA VAL A 235 -14.62 5.20 18.61
C VAL A 235 -15.55 5.44 19.79
N LYS A 236 -16.84 5.33 19.55
CA LYS A 236 -17.85 5.47 20.60
C LYS A 236 -17.98 4.12 21.32
N ASP A 237 -17.48 4.07 22.53
CA ASP A 237 -17.57 2.90 23.37
C ASP A 237 -19.02 2.70 23.89
N SER A 238 -19.42 1.46 24.13
CA SER A 238 -20.65 1.16 24.84
C SER A 238 -20.47 1.46 26.34
N PRO A 239 -21.55 1.77 27.09
CA PRO A 239 -21.43 2.09 28.51
C PRO A 239 -20.74 1.00 29.35
N ASN A 240 -20.86 -0.25 28.94
CA ASN A 240 -20.40 -1.40 29.75
C ASN A 240 -19.21 -2.17 29.13
N SER A 241 -18.84 -1.85 27.86
CA SER A 241 -17.75 -2.58 27.20
C SER A 241 -17.13 -1.78 26.06
N ARG A 242 -15.88 -2.13 25.74
CA ARG A 242 -15.16 -1.61 24.59
C ARG A 242 -15.16 -2.65 23.47
N PRO A 243 -15.40 -2.25 22.20
CA PRO A 243 -15.30 -3.19 21.10
C PRO A 243 -13.85 -3.62 20.88
N TYR A 244 -13.65 -4.93 20.78
CA TYR A 244 -12.34 -5.53 20.47
C TYR A 244 -12.04 -5.45 18.98
N TYR A 245 -13.05 -5.67 18.14
CA TYR A 245 -12.95 -5.62 16.68
C TYR A 245 -13.94 -4.60 16.11
N ILE A 246 -13.50 -3.87 15.10
CA ILE A 246 -14.31 -2.88 14.38
C ILE A 246 -14.39 -3.31 12.91
N PRO A 247 -15.59 -3.56 12.36
CA PRO A 247 -15.78 -3.95 10.97
C PRO A 247 -15.15 -2.95 9.98
N GLY A 248 -14.28 -3.45 9.10
CA GLY A 248 -13.52 -2.65 8.14
C GLY A 248 -12.30 -1.91 8.68
N TYR A 249 -12.10 -1.88 9.99
CA TYR A 249 -10.90 -1.35 10.64
C TYR A 249 -9.96 -2.48 11.11
N GLY A 250 -10.51 -3.54 11.69
CA GLY A 250 -9.76 -4.64 12.28
C GLY A 250 -9.78 -4.63 13.82
N VAL A 251 -8.78 -5.24 14.44
CA VAL A 251 -8.60 -5.29 15.89
C VAL A 251 -8.18 -3.92 16.40
N ARG A 252 -8.86 -3.41 17.42
CA ARG A 252 -8.73 -2.03 17.90
C ARG A 252 -7.35 -1.67 18.43
N ASP A 253 -6.70 -2.58 19.15
CA ASP A 253 -5.42 -2.29 19.83
C ASP A 253 -4.20 -2.51 18.93
N ASN A 254 -4.39 -3.10 17.77
CA ASN A 254 -3.35 -3.23 16.77
C ASN A 254 -3.47 -2.07 15.76
N HIS A 255 -2.46 -1.23 15.68
CA HIS A 255 -2.25 -0.34 14.53
C HIS A 255 -1.88 -1.24 13.33
N CYS A 256 -2.89 -1.92 12.77
CA CYS A 256 -2.66 -3.01 11.83
C CYS A 256 -2.41 -2.48 10.42
N LEU A 257 -1.32 -2.92 9.84
CA LEU A 257 -1.12 -2.95 8.40
C LEU A 257 -2.08 -4.02 7.83
N LEU A 258 -3.23 -3.59 7.32
CA LEU A 258 -4.12 -4.46 6.57
C LEU A 258 -3.61 -4.62 5.14
N TYR A 259 -3.36 -5.86 4.81
CA TYR A 259 -2.95 -6.30 3.49
C TYR A 259 -4.18 -6.70 2.69
N THR A 260 -4.40 -6.08 1.54
CA THR A 260 -5.53 -6.43 0.67
C THR A 260 -5.07 -6.71 -0.75
N SER A 261 -5.64 -7.75 -1.34
CA SER A 261 -5.51 -8.06 -2.75
C SER A 261 -6.85 -7.78 -3.43
N ASP A 262 -6.84 -6.88 -4.38
CA ASP A 262 -8.04 -6.42 -5.07
C ASP A 262 -8.07 -6.96 -6.51
N ALA A 263 -9.21 -7.43 -6.97
CA ALA A 263 -9.50 -7.65 -8.39
C ALA A 263 -10.50 -6.60 -8.86
N ALA A 264 -10.22 -5.98 -9.99
CA ALA A 264 -11.04 -4.91 -10.54
C ALA A 264 -11.35 -5.13 -12.02
N ASP A 265 -12.52 -4.73 -12.43
CA ASP A 265 -13.00 -4.68 -13.81
C ASP A 265 -13.23 -3.21 -14.22
N GLU A 266 -12.74 -2.81 -15.41
CA GLU A 266 -12.85 -1.47 -15.99
C GLU A 266 -13.97 -1.38 -17.01
#